data_c7e8364962ddeaac9b6aad646fd0f675
#
_entry.id   c7e8364962ddeaac9b6aad646fd0f675
#
_cell.length_a   1.000
_cell.length_b   1.000
_cell.length_c   1.000
_cell.angle_alpha   90.00
_cell.angle_beta   90.00
_cell.angle_gamma   90.00
#
_symmetry.space_group_name_H-M   'P 1'
#
loop_
_entity.id
_entity.type
_entity.pdbx_description
1 polymer ?
#
loop_
_entity_poly.entity_id
_entity_poly.type
_entity_poly.pdbx_seq_one_letter_code
_entity_poly.pdbx_strand_id
1 'polypeptide(L)'
;SSRFSDKPSIVLGYLRYFFRFPIKPEYSLNDMARDGINLLNHLDIDKAHILGTSMGGMISQILCAKYPQRVKTYTLIASTASVPGPFNGASKEVRDMMVSRSKSTNPSMDEVYQRELKWVGLIGMEGKEIDTPKFKEDTINNYNRIKDIKDGFGYARQLIAILSSKNRIKKVKSIQAKTLIIHGEQDPVLRAENSRFMHKLIPNSDLVIIENMRHLIEEEILDQFKAKLKHHLLS
;
A
#
# COMPACT_ATOMS: atom_id res chain seq x y z
N SER A 1 17.23 15.57 16.80
CA SER A 1 17.09 14.33 17.57
C SER A 1 16.04 13.45 16.88
N SER A 2 16.44 12.25 16.47
CA SER A 2 15.49 11.29 15.89
C SER A 2 14.42 10.96 16.93
N ARG A 3 13.15 11.12 16.57
CA ARG A 3 12.00 10.72 17.42
C ARG A 3 11.96 9.21 17.72
N PHE A 4 12.84 8.43 17.11
CA PHE A 4 12.78 6.98 17.09
C PHE A 4 14.10 6.43 17.68
N SER A 5 13.98 5.74 18.80
CA SER A 5 15.14 5.27 19.59
C SER A 5 15.61 3.87 19.24
N ASP A 6 14.77 3.02 18.63
CA ASP A 6 15.05 1.62 18.44
C ASP A 6 15.10 1.22 16.96
N LYS A 7 16.06 0.34 16.63
CA LYS A 7 16.14 -0.27 15.29
C LYS A 7 15.00 -1.29 15.13
N PRO A 8 14.01 -1.05 14.25
CA PRO A 8 12.90 -1.97 14.06
C PRO A 8 13.38 -3.28 13.43
N SER A 9 13.04 -4.41 14.04
CA SER A 9 13.32 -5.75 13.49
C SER A 9 12.09 -6.37 12.88
N ILE A 10 12.06 -6.47 11.56
CA ILE A 10 10.97 -7.13 10.82
C ILE A 10 10.92 -8.62 11.13
N VAL A 11 12.07 -9.28 11.28
CA VAL A 11 12.12 -10.70 11.62
C VAL A 11 11.40 -10.94 12.95
N LEU A 12 11.70 -10.12 13.96
CA LEU A 12 10.99 -10.18 15.23
C LEU A 12 9.50 -9.82 15.08
N GLY A 13 9.17 -8.87 14.21
CA GLY A 13 7.80 -8.52 13.85
C GLY A 13 7.03 -9.71 13.28
N TYR A 14 7.60 -10.43 12.32
CA TYR A 14 7.02 -11.64 11.74
C TYR A 14 6.91 -12.78 12.76
N LEU A 15 7.90 -13.01 13.59
CA LEU A 15 7.85 -14.02 14.65
C LEU A 15 6.72 -13.69 15.65
N ARG A 16 6.64 -12.45 16.11
CA ARG A 16 5.55 -12.02 17.00
C ARG A 16 4.19 -12.14 16.32
N TYR A 17 4.09 -11.79 15.04
CA TYR A 17 2.86 -11.94 14.28
C TYR A 17 2.43 -13.42 14.19
N PHE A 18 3.36 -14.32 13.83
CA PHE A 18 3.10 -15.76 13.71
C PHE A 18 2.65 -16.38 15.04
N PHE A 19 3.32 -16.05 16.14
CA PHE A 19 2.98 -16.54 17.46
C PHE A 19 1.89 -15.73 18.17
N ARG A 20 1.26 -14.76 17.47
CA ARG A 20 0.21 -13.87 18.01
C ARG A 20 0.64 -13.05 19.24
N PHE A 21 1.92 -12.78 19.40
CA PHE A 21 2.42 -11.86 20.41
C PHE A 21 2.13 -10.40 20.06
N PRO A 22 1.94 -9.51 21.04
CA PRO A 22 1.73 -8.09 20.80
C PRO A 22 2.89 -7.47 20.02
N ILE A 23 2.57 -6.76 18.94
CA ILE A 23 3.52 -5.95 18.17
C ILE A 23 3.23 -4.48 18.51
N LYS A 24 4.24 -3.76 19.01
CA LYS A 24 4.17 -2.31 19.26
C LYS A 24 4.85 -1.58 18.10
N PRO A 25 4.09 -0.95 17.20
CA PRO A 25 4.67 -0.12 16.16
C PRO A 25 5.02 1.25 16.74
N GLU A 26 6.00 1.94 16.17
CA GLU A 26 6.34 3.33 16.52
C GLU A 26 5.24 4.30 16.08
N TYR A 27 4.55 3.97 14.99
CA TYR A 27 3.33 4.61 14.52
C TYR A 27 2.42 3.55 13.85
N SER A 28 1.14 3.76 13.95
CA SER A 28 0.13 2.84 13.44
C SER A 28 -0.51 3.35 12.14
N LEU A 29 -1.25 2.46 11.45
CA LEU A 29 -2.08 2.89 10.33
C LEU A 29 -3.15 3.92 10.73
N ASN A 30 -3.57 3.95 12.02
CA ASN A 30 -4.49 4.97 12.52
C ASN A 30 -3.82 6.34 12.63
N ASP A 31 -2.54 6.39 13.01
CA ASP A 31 -1.77 7.64 13.08
C ASP A 31 -1.60 8.21 11.67
N MET A 32 -1.22 7.36 10.69
CA MET A 32 -1.12 7.77 9.29
C MET A 32 -2.45 8.28 8.71
N ALA A 33 -3.58 7.66 9.06
CA ALA A 33 -4.90 8.13 8.65
C ALA A 33 -5.22 9.50 9.26
N ARG A 34 -4.81 9.75 10.52
CA ARG A 34 -4.94 11.06 11.18
C ARG A 34 -4.06 12.10 10.52
N ASP A 35 -2.84 11.73 10.11
CA ASP A 35 -1.94 12.65 9.38
C ASP A 35 -2.55 13.09 8.05
N GLY A 36 -3.24 12.20 7.32
CA GLY A 36 -4.00 12.56 6.12
C GLY A 36 -5.10 13.60 6.40
N ILE A 37 -5.84 13.46 7.51
CA ILE A 37 -6.84 14.46 7.91
C ILE A 37 -6.19 15.77 8.35
N ASN A 38 -5.08 15.70 9.08
CA ASN A 38 -4.34 16.90 9.48
C ASN A 38 -3.80 17.67 8.26
N LEU A 39 -3.38 16.96 7.22
CA LEU A 39 -2.99 17.59 5.95
C LEU A 39 -4.16 18.30 5.28
N LEU A 40 -5.34 17.69 5.22
CA LEU A 40 -6.55 18.35 4.69
C LEU A 40 -6.89 19.61 5.50
N ASN A 41 -6.76 19.54 6.83
CA ASN A 41 -6.98 20.72 7.69
C ASN A 41 -5.95 21.82 7.45
N HIS A 42 -4.67 21.46 7.31
CA HIS A 42 -3.60 22.43 7.04
C HIS A 42 -3.75 23.13 5.69
N LEU A 43 -4.36 22.45 4.72
CA LEU A 43 -4.63 22.98 3.37
C LEU A 43 -6.00 23.63 3.23
N ASP A 44 -6.77 23.76 4.32
CA ASP A 44 -8.14 24.26 4.34
C ASP A 44 -9.10 23.55 3.36
N ILE A 45 -8.83 22.23 3.13
CA ILE A 45 -9.66 21.38 2.26
C ILE A 45 -10.74 20.71 3.13
N ASP A 46 -12.01 21.08 2.93
CA ASP A 46 -13.13 20.48 3.66
C ASP A 46 -13.35 19.01 3.30
N LYS A 47 -13.44 18.69 2.01
CA LYS A 47 -13.67 17.33 1.49
C LYS A 47 -12.76 17.02 0.31
N ALA A 48 -12.29 15.79 0.24
CA ALA A 48 -11.43 15.31 -0.86
C ALA A 48 -11.94 13.98 -1.43
N HIS A 49 -11.58 13.71 -2.68
CA HIS A 49 -11.58 12.37 -3.22
C HIS A 49 -10.39 11.62 -2.62
N ILE A 50 -10.65 10.45 -2.03
CA ILE A 50 -9.60 9.66 -1.38
C ILE A 50 -9.24 8.48 -2.27
N LEU A 51 -7.97 8.39 -2.65
CA LEU A 51 -7.43 7.24 -3.38
C LEU A 51 -6.34 6.58 -2.55
N GLY A 52 -6.41 5.27 -2.39
CA GLY A 52 -5.42 4.52 -1.64
C GLY A 52 -5.03 3.22 -2.34
N THR A 53 -3.71 3.03 -2.54
CA THR A 53 -3.14 1.82 -3.14
C THR A 53 -2.44 1.01 -2.05
N SER A 54 -2.62 -0.32 -2.05
CA SER A 54 -1.91 -1.24 -1.15
C SER A 54 -2.00 -0.81 0.33
N MET A 55 -0.90 -0.49 0.99
CA MET A 55 -0.89 0.06 2.36
C MET A 55 -1.65 1.39 2.45
N GLY A 56 -1.55 2.26 1.43
CA GLY A 56 -2.36 3.48 1.33
C GLY A 56 -3.86 3.17 1.33
N GLY A 57 -4.27 2.05 0.72
CA GLY A 57 -5.61 1.52 0.81
C GLY A 57 -6.01 1.10 2.23
N MET A 58 -5.10 0.50 2.99
CA MET A 58 -5.35 0.14 4.39
C MET A 58 -5.52 1.39 5.28
N ILE A 59 -4.75 2.45 5.01
CA ILE A 59 -4.82 3.74 5.70
C ILE A 59 -6.14 4.45 5.35
N SER A 60 -6.47 4.52 4.07
CA SER A 60 -7.67 5.20 3.57
C SER A 60 -8.98 4.51 4.02
N GLN A 61 -9.00 3.19 4.20
CA GLN A 61 -10.11 2.48 4.85
C GLN A 61 -10.40 3.05 6.25
N ILE A 62 -9.36 3.33 7.02
CA ILE A 62 -9.50 3.91 8.36
C ILE A 62 -9.99 5.36 8.27
N LEU A 63 -9.42 6.13 7.34
CA LEU A 63 -9.80 7.53 7.11
C LEU A 63 -11.28 7.62 6.70
N CYS A 64 -11.69 6.89 5.66
CA CYS A 64 -13.06 6.93 5.14
C CYS A 64 -14.10 6.45 6.16
N ALA A 65 -13.74 5.47 7.00
CA ALA A 65 -14.63 4.97 8.04
C ALA A 65 -14.75 5.91 9.24
N LYS A 66 -13.66 6.60 9.63
CA LYS A 66 -13.67 7.49 10.81
C LYS A 66 -14.12 8.91 10.52
N TYR A 67 -13.92 9.37 9.29
CA TYR A 67 -14.17 10.75 8.88
C TYR A 67 -15.00 10.81 7.58
N PRO A 68 -16.19 10.16 7.54
CA PRO A 68 -16.99 10.07 6.32
C PRO A 68 -17.37 11.45 5.76
N GLN A 69 -17.54 12.47 6.64
CA GLN A 69 -17.84 13.84 6.25
C GLN A 69 -16.70 14.53 5.46
N ARG A 70 -15.47 13.99 5.51
CA ARG A 70 -14.29 14.53 4.81
C ARG A 70 -14.05 13.89 3.44
N VAL A 71 -14.91 12.93 3.05
CA VAL A 71 -14.73 12.10 1.84
C VAL A 71 -15.80 12.43 0.81
N LYS A 72 -15.39 12.77 -0.42
CA LYS A 72 -16.28 12.90 -1.59
C LYS A 72 -16.55 11.54 -2.21
N THR A 73 -15.52 10.89 -2.71
CA THR A 73 -15.53 9.51 -3.22
C THR A 73 -14.30 8.76 -2.70
N TYR A 74 -14.37 7.44 -2.72
CA TYR A 74 -13.28 6.58 -2.31
C TYR A 74 -12.84 5.66 -3.46
N THR A 75 -11.55 5.64 -3.79
CA THR A 75 -10.96 4.68 -4.73
C THR A 75 -9.95 3.81 -4.00
N LEU A 76 -10.13 2.50 -4.07
CA LEU A 76 -9.29 1.51 -3.40
C LEU A 76 -8.64 0.61 -4.43
N ILE A 77 -7.31 0.57 -4.47
CA ILE A 77 -6.56 -0.21 -5.46
C ILE A 77 -5.64 -1.21 -4.75
N ALA A 78 -5.69 -2.49 -5.17
CA ALA A 78 -4.77 -3.55 -4.76
C ALA A 78 -4.54 -3.61 -3.24
N SER A 79 -5.63 -3.72 -2.44
CA SER A 79 -5.56 -3.65 -0.97
C SER A 79 -6.38 -4.75 -0.29
N THR A 80 -6.38 -4.76 1.05
CA THR A 80 -7.11 -5.73 1.87
C THR A 80 -7.65 -5.10 3.15
N ALA A 81 -8.80 -5.53 3.63
CA ALA A 81 -9.35 -5.20 4.95
C ALA A 81 -8.80 -6.09 6.07
N SER A 82 -8.27 -7.25 5.71
CA SER A 82 -7.70 -8.22 6.64
C SER A 82 -6.24 -7.91 6.96
N VAL A 83 -5.71 -8.53 8.00
CA VAL A 83 -4.26 -8.60 8.18
C VAL A 83 -3.71 -9.62 7.17
N PRO A 84 -2.69 -9.25 6.38
CA PRO A 84 -2.10 -10.18 5.43
C PRO A 84 -1.59 -11.46 6.10
N GLY A 85 -1.96 -12.60 5.58
CA GLY A 85 -1.60 -13.90 6.10
C GLY A 85 -1.19 -14.87 4.98
N PRO A 86 -0.93 -16.15 5.29
CA PRO A 86 -0.45 -17.12 4.30
C PRO A 86 -1.43 -17.39 3.15
N PHE A 87 -2.73 -17.17 3.37
CA PHE A 87 -3.77 -17.47 2.37
C PHE A 87 -4.25 -16.26 1.58
N ASN A 88 -4.05 -15.03 2.10
CA ASN A 88 -4.55 -13.79 1.50
C ASN A 88 -3.46 -12.73 1.32
N GLY A 89 -2.24 -13.06 1.62
CA GLY A 89 -1.07 -12.18 1.52
C GLY A 89 -0.13 -12.55 0.38
N ALA A 90 1.07 -11.99 0.45
CA ALA A 90 2.10 -12.09 -0.56
C ALA A 90 2.57 -13.53 -0.84
N SER A 91 3.00 -13.81 -2.08
CA SER A 91 3.70 -15.03 -2.45
C SER A 91 5.00 -15.19 -1.64
N LYS A 92 5.58 -16.41 -1.66
CA LYS A 92 6.84 -16.64 -0.93
C LYS A 92 7.95 -15.72 -1.43
N GLU A 93 8.10 -15.60 -2.74
CA GLU A 93 9.13 -14.79 -3.41
C GLU A 93 9.01 -13.30 -3.01
N VAL A 94 7.79 -12.79 -3.02
CA VAL A 94 7.51 -11.40 -2.60
C VAL A 94 7.84 -11.21 -1.12
N ARG A 95 7.46 -12.15 -0.24
CA ARG A 95 7.80 -12.06 1.19
C ARG A 95 9.31 -12.08 1.43
N ASP A 96 10.04 -12.97 0.76
CA ASP A 96 11.50 -13.07 0.87
C ASP A 96 12.16 -11.76 0.44
N MET A 97 11.65 -11.14 -0.63
CA MET A 97 12.13 -9.85 -1.12
C MET A 97 11.82 -8.71 -0.13
N MET A 98 10.62 -8.68 0.45
CA MET A 98 10.24 -7.69 1.47
C MET A 98 11.15 -7.78 2.70
N VAL A 99 11.45 -8.99 3.17
CA VAL A 99 12.34 -9.21 4.31
C VAL A 99 13.78 -8.82 3.98
N SER A 100 14.27 -9.16 2.78
CA SER A 100 15.61 -8.76 2.32
C SER A 100 15.75 -7.23 2.27
N ARG A 101 14.79 -6.53 1.65
CA ARG A 101 14.75 -5.06 1.56
C ARG A 101 14.84 -4.38 2.92
N SER A 102 14.24 -4.97 3.93
CA SER A 102 14.20 -4.40 5.28
C SER A 102 15.51 -4.43 6.04
N LYS A 103 16.45 -5.28 5.62
CA LYS A 103 17.75 -5.45 6.28
C LYS A 103 18.79 -4.45 5.80
N SER A 104 18.61 -3.87 4.62
CA SER A 104 19.55 -2.91 4.03
C SER A 104 19.20 -1.49 4.45
N THR A 105 20.05 -0.88 5.28
CA THR A 105 19.83 0.46 5.84
C THR A 105 20.61 1.55 5.13
N ASN A 106 21.64 1.19 4.37
CA ASN A 106 22.48 2.14 3.61
C ASN A 106 23.00 1.46 2.32
N PRO A 107 22.12 1.09 1.38
CA PRO A 107 22.53 0.43 0.15
C PRO A 107 23.23 1.40 -0.81
N SER A 108 24.17 0.90 -1.60
CA SER A 108 24.71 1.62 -2.75
C SER A 108 23.64 1.87 -3.82
N MET A 109 23.91 2.78 -4.76
CA MET A 109 23.00 3.03 -5.88
C MET A 109 22.77 1.77 -6.72
N ASP A 110 23.83 1.00 -6.99
CA ASP A 110 23.73 -0.24 -7.77
C ASP A 110 22.89 -1.29 -7.04
N GLU A 111 23.10 -1.50 -5.75
CA GLU A 111 22.27 -2.40 -4.94
C GLU A 111 20.79 -2.00 -4.95
N VAL A 112 20.49 -0.69 -4.91
CA VAL A 112 19.12 -0.18 -5.04
C VAL A 112 18.57 -0.50 -6.41
N TYR A 113 19.33 -0.23 -7.48
CA TYR A 113 18.91 -0.44 -8.85
C TYR A 113 18.56 -1.92 -9.14
N GLN A 114 19.48 -2.83 -8.80
CA GLN A 114 19.27 -4.27 -8.97
C GLN A 114 18.09 -4.79 -8.15
N ARG A 115 17.92 -4.25 -6.96
CA ARG A 115 16.79 -4.59 -6.10
C ARG A 115 15.47 -4.10 -6.67
N GLU A 116 15.40 -2.87 -7.19
CA GLU A 116 14.18 -2.32 -7.77
C GLU A 116 13.82 -3.03 -9.09
N LEU A 117 14.79 -3.38 -9.94
CA LEU A 117 14.57 -4.23 -11.12
C LEU A 117 13.90 -5.56 -10.74
N LYS A 118 14.45 -6.24 -9.74
CA LYS A 118 13.90 -7.51 -9.26
C LYS A 118 12.51 -7.32 -8.64
N TRP A 119 12.31 -6.24 -7.89
CA TRP A 119 11.03 -5.92 -7.25
C TRP A 119 9.94 -5.67 -8.29
N VAL A 120 10.20 -4.79 -9.25
CA VAL A 120 9.24 -4.47 -10.33
C VAL A 120 8.96 -5.69 -11.20
N GLY A 121 9.97 -6.52 -11.48
CA GLY A 121 9.78 -7.79 -12.19
C GLY A 121 8.87 -8.78 -11.49
N LEU A 122 8.85 -8.77 -10.14
CA LEU A 122 7.95 -9.62 -9.35
C LEU A 122 6.52 -9.12 -9.32
N ILE A 123 6.32 -7.80 -9.23
CA ILE A 123 5.00 -7.24 -8.92
C ILE A 123 4.39 -6.41 -10.05
N GLY A 124 5.15 -6.10 -11.10
CA GLY A 124 4.72 -5.42 -12.31
C GLY A 124 4.14 -6.37 -13.36
N MET A 125 3.66 -5.81 -14.45
CA MET A 125 3.04 -6.53 -15.56
C MET A 125 4.04 -7.53 -16.17
N GLU A 126 3.58 -8.74 -16.43
CA GLU A 126 4.40 -9.81 -17.01
C GLU A 126 4.83 -9.48 -18.45
N GLY A 127 6.08 -9.81 -18.78
CA GLY A 127 6.64 -9.60 -20.12
C GLY A 127 6.97 -8.15 -20.46
N LYS A 128 6.76 -7.19 -19.55
CA LYS A 128 7.14 -5.79 -19.77
C LYS A 128 8.65 -5.61 -19.57
N GLU A 129 9.29 -4.91 -20.51
CA GLU A 129 10.68 -4.48 -20.34
C GLU A 129 10.77 -3.45 -19.20
N ILE A 130 11.59 -3.74 -18.20
CA ILE A 130 11.74 -2.92 -16.99
C ILE A 130 13.04 -2.11 -17.05
N ASP A 131 14.13 -2.72 -17.55
CA ASP A 131 15.45 -2.10 -17.59
C ASP A 131 15.56 -1.04 -18.71
N THR A 132 14.81 0.03 -18.56
CA THR A 132 14.76 1.14 -19.50
C THR A 132 15.57 2.34 -19.00
N PRO A 133 16.03 3.23 -19.90
CA PRO A 133 16.70 4.47 -19.51
C PRO A 133 15.87 5.32 -18.53
N LYS A 134 14.55 5.38 -18.73
CA LYS A 134 13.62 6.08 -17.84
C LYS A 134 13.56 5.43 -16.45
N PHE A 135 13.46 4.12 -16.36
CA PHE A 135 13.45 3.40 -15.07
C PHE A 135 14.74 3.67 -14.29
N LYS A 136 15.88 3.66 -15.00
CA LYS A 136 17.20 3.97 -14.42
C LYS A 136 17.24 5.39 -13.87
N GLU A 137 16.81 6.37 -14.67
CA GLU A 137 16.74 7.78 -14.26
C GLU A 137 15.84 7.98 -13.05
N ASP A 138 14.63 7.43 -13.08
CA ASP A 138 13.67 7.52 -11.97
C ASP A 138 14.24 6.88 -10.68
N THR A 139 14.95 5.76 -10.81
CA THR A 139 15.59 5.09 -9.67
C THR A 139 16.73 5.93 -9.11
N ILE A 140 17.57 6.54 -9.95
CA ILE A 140 18.64 7.45 -9.52
C ILE A 140 18.05 8.66 -8.79
N ASN A 141 17.01 9.27 -9.34
CA ASN A 141 16.35 10.43 -8.75
C ASN A 141 15.76 10.08 -7.37
N ASN A 142 15.10 8.94 -7.25
CA ASN A 142 14.57 8.46 -5.98
C ASN A 142 15.70 8.18 -4.97
N TYR A 143 16.77 7.52 -5.38
CA TYR A 143 17.92 7.28 -4.54
C TYR A 143 18.55 8.58 -4.01
N ASN A 144 18.77 9.57 -4.88
CA ASN A 144 19.33 10.87 -4.50
C ASN A 144 18.47 11.63 -3.49
N ARG A 145 17.15 11.44 -3.53
CA ARG A 145 16.23 12.06 -2.56
C ARG A 145 16.32 11.46 -1.17
N ILE A 146 16.75 10.20 -1.05
CA ILE A 146 16.69 9.47 0.23
C ILE A 146 18.07 9.08 0.77
N LYS A 147 19.14 9.14 -0.02
CA LYS A 147 20.50 8.70 0.37
C LYS A 147 21.03 9.39 1.64
N ASP A 148 20.64 10.64 1.86
CA ASP A 148 21.10 11.44 3.00
C ASP A 148 20.17 11.33 4.23
N ILE A 149 19.11 10.53 4.14
CA ILE A 149 18.23 10.26 5.27
C ILE A 149 18.95 9.34 6.24
N LYS A 150 19.35 9.89 7.40
CA LYS A 150 20.11 9.17 8.44
C LYS A 150 19.41 7.94 9.01
N ASP A 151 18.09 7.82 8.80
CA ASP A 151 17.26 6.74 9.30
C ASP A 151 16.72 5.90 8.14
N GLY A 152 17.44 4.87 7.74
CA GLY A 152 17.07 3.93 6.68
C GLY A 152 15.94 2.94 7.03
N PHE A 153 15.29 3.07 8.20
CA PHE A 153 14.30 2.08 8.68
C PHE A 153 12.85 2.38 8.33
N GLY A 154 12.57 3.41 7.54
CA GLY A 154 11.19 3.78 7.16
C GLY A 154 10.36 2.63 6.62
N TYR A 155 10.93 1.83 5.70
CA TYR A 155 10.26 0.65 5.15
C TYR A 155 9.96 -0.41 6.21
N ALA A 156 10.91 -0.67 7.11
CA ALA A 156 10.73 -1.63 8.19
C ALA A 156 9.61 -1.21 9.16
N ARG A 157 9.53 0.08 9.51
CA ARG A 157 8.46 0.64 10.35
C ARG A 157 7.09 0.50 9.70
N GLN A 158 6.99 0.75 8.39
CA GLN A 158 5.72 0.58 7.65
C GLN A 158 5.25 -0.88 7.67
N LEU A 159 6.13 -1.85 7.44
CA LEU A 159 5.78 -3.27 7.52
C LEU A 159 5.35 -3.65 8.95
N ILE A 160 6.02 -3.16 9.98
CA ILE A 160 5.65 -3.40 11.38
C ILE A 160 4.28 -2.77 11.68
N ALA A 161 3.98 -1.59 11.14
CA ALA A 161 2.68 -0.96 11.28
C ALA A 161 1.57 -1.81 10.65
N ILE A 162 1.82 -2.43 9.48
CA ILE A 162 0.88 -3.37 8.84
C ILE A 162 0.69 -4.61 9.71
N LEU A 163 1.79 -5.26 10.15
CA LEU A 163 1.74 -6.49 10.96
C LEU A 163 1.06 -6.27 12.31
N SER A 164 1.21 -5.09 12.91
CA SER A 164 0.56 -4.72 14.18
C SER A 164 -0.92 -4.37 14.02
N SER A 165 -1.37 -4.11 12.80
CA SER A 165 -2.74 -3.69 12.54
C SER A 165 -3.72 -4.84 12.81
N LYS A 166 -4.87 -4.52 13.40
CA LYS A 166 -6.02 -5.45 13.48
C LYS A 166 -6.74 -5.47 12.12
N ASN A 167 -7.56 -6.49 11.88
CA ASN A 167 -8.44 -6.47 10.71
C ASN A 167 -9.35 -5.23 10.75
N ARG A 168 -9.67 -4.72 9.57
CA ARG A 168 -10.48 -3.51 9.38
C ARG A 168 -11.89 -3.78 8.88
N ILE A 169 -12.34 -5.05 8.96
CA ILE A 169 -13.63 -5.50 8.43
C ILE A 169 -14.79 -4.64 8.95
N LYS A 170 -14.84 -4.36 10.26
CA LYS A 170 -15.88 -3.50 10.84
C LYS A 170 -15.83 -2.07 10.28
N LYS A 171 -14.63 -1.52 10.07
CA LYS A 171 -14.45 -0.19 9.48
C LYS A 171 -14.88 -0.16 8.01
N VAL A 172 -14.49 -1.16 7.25
CA VAL A 172 -14.85 -1.26 5.82
C VAL A 172 -16.36 -1.33 5.64
N LYS A 173 -17.06 -2.08 6.50
CA LYS A 173 -18.53 -2.12 6.51
C LYS A 173 -19.21 -0.76 6.81
N SER A 174 -18.54 0.14 7.52
CA SER A 174 -19.07 1.46 7.86
C SER A 174 -18.73 2.56 6.86
N ILE A 175 -18.02 2.26 5.78
CA ILE A 175 -17.71 3.23 4.72
C ILE A 175 -19.00 3.59 3.98
N GLN A 176 -19.33 4.89 3.97
CA GLN A 176 -20.54 5.43 3.34
C GLN A 176 -20.26 6.02 1.95
N ALA A 177 -19.03 6.45 1.71
CA ALA A 177 -18.63 7.08 0.46
C ALA A 177 -18.84 6.12 -0.72
N LYS A 178 -19.29 6.68 -1.86
CA LYS A 178 -19.28 5.94 -3.13
C LYS A 178 -17.87 5.43 -3.37
N THR A 179 -17.72 4.12 -3.59
CA THR A 179 -16.41 3.45 -3.60
C THR A 179 -16.17 2.75 -4.93
N LEU A 180 -14.99 2.96 -5.51
CA LEU A 180 -14.49 2.18 -6.65
C LEU A 180 -13.33 1.30 -6.16
N ILE A 181 -13.46 -0.01 -6.32
CA ILE A 181 -12.43 -1.00 -5.96
C ILE A 181 -11.81 -1.52 -7.25
N ILE A 182 -10.48 -1.48 -7.34
CA ILE A 182 -9.71 -1.94 -8.49
C ILE A 182 -8.67 -2.94 -8.01
N HIS A 183 -8.50 -4.08 -8.71
CA HIS A 183 -7.48 -5.07 -8.34
C HIS A 183 -7.00 -5.85 -9.56
N GLY A 184 -5.72 -6.22 -9.54
CA GLY A 184 -5.16 -7.13 -10.53
C GLY A 184 -5.48 -8.58 -10.20
N GLU A 185 -5.95 -9.35 -11.18
CA GLU A 185 -6.19 -10.79 -10.99
C GLU A 185 -4.92 -11.54 -10.61
N GLN A 186 -3.78 -11.12 -11.17
CA GLN A 186 -2.49 -11.76 -11.00
C GLN A 186 -1.62 -11.14 -9.88
N ASP A 187 -2.22 -10.37 -8.98
CA ASP A 187 -1.47 -9.67 -7.90
C ASP A 187 -0.76 -10.67 -6.96
N PRO A 188 0.59 -10.71 -6.95
CA PRO A 188 1.36 -11.63 -6.12
C PRO A 188 1.57 -11.11 -4.68
N VAL A 189 1.20 -9.86 -4.41
CA VAL A 189 1.34 -9.22 -3.10
C VAL A 189 0.07 -9.39 -2.26
N LEU A 190 -1.08 -9.11 -2.86
CA LEU A 190 -2.40 -9.25 -2.25
C LEU A 190 -3.36 -9.86 -3.28
N ARG A 191 -3.91 -11.02 -2.99
CA ARG A 191 -4.80 -11.71 -3.92
C ARG A 191 -6.08 -10.92 -4.20
N ALA A 192 -6.60 -11.01 -5.44
CA ALA A 192 -7.81 -10.32 -5.88
C ALA A 192 -9.05 -10.66 -5.03
N GLU A 193 -9.08 -11.83 -4.38
CA GLU A 193 -10.13 -12.23 -3.43
C GLU A 193 -10.30 -11.23 -2.29
N ASN A 194 -9.25 -10.52 -1.90
CA ASN A 194 -9.36 -9.44 -0.90
C ASN A 194 -10.30 -8.33 -1.37
N SER A 195 -10.20 -7.92 -2.64
CA SER A 195 -11.08 -6.89 -3.21
C SER A 195 -12.49 -7.42 -3.48
N ARG A 196 -12.64 -8.65 -3.94
CA ARG A 196 -13.96 -9.31 -4.04
C ARG A 196 -14.64 -9.39 -2.68
N PHE A 197 -13.88 -9.69 -1.63
CA PHE A 197 -14.40 -9.69 -0.25
C PHE A 197 -14.80 -8.29 0.21
N MET A 198 -13.97 -7.27 -0.03
CA MET A 198 -14.29 -5.89 0.37
C MET A 198 -15.49 -5.33 -0.38
N HIS A 199 -15.66 -5.67 -1.66
CA HIS A 199 -16.85 -5.32 -2.44
C HIS A 199 -18.16 -5.85 -1.81
N LYS A 200 -18.13 -7.06 -1.27
CA LYS A 200 -19.28 -7.61 -0.52
C LYS A 200 -19.55 -6.90 0.80
N LEU A 201 -18.57 -6.17 1.35
CA LEU A 201 -18.67 -5.50 2.65
C LEU A 201 -19.07 -4.02 2.54
N ILE A 202 -18.67 -3.34 1.46
CA ILE A 202 -18.94 -1.91 1.25
C ILE A 202 -20.23 -1.77 0.43
N PRO A 203 -21.32 -1.24 1.03
CA PRO A 203 -22.63 -1.25 0.40
C PRO A 203 -22.71 -0.50 -0.95
N ASN A 204 -22.00 0.63 -1.05
CA ASN A 204 -21.99 1.49 -2.23
C ASN A 204 -20.63 1.38 -2.95
N SER A 205 -20.34 0.18 -3.46
CA SER A 205 -19.07 -0.04 -4.16
C SER A 205 -19.26 -0.69 -5.53
N ASP A 206 -18.40 -0.29 -6.46
CA ASP A 206 -18.14 -0.96 -7.74
C ASP A 206 -16.83 -1.70 -7.67
N LEU A 207 -16.72 -2.84 -8.36
CA LEU A 207 -15.51 -3.65 -8.47
C LEU A 207 -15.04 -3.75 -9.91
N VAL A 208 -13.74 -3.55 -10.12
CA VAL A 208 -13.03 -3.80 -11.38
C VAL A 208 -11.88 -4.75 -11.10
N ILE A 209 -11.92 -5.92 -11.71
CA ILE A 209 -10.78 -6.85 -11.73
C ILE A 209 -10.14 -6.79 -13.11
N ILE A 210 -8.83 -6.57 -13.15
CA ILE A 210 -8.05 -6.44 -14.39
C ILE A 210 -7.19 -7.69 -14.56
N GLU A 211 -7.43 -8.43 -15.60
CA GLU A 211 -6.87 -9.78 -15.80
C GLU A 211 -5.34 -9.80 -15.84
N ASN A 212 -4.74 -8.87 -16.60
CA ASN A 212 -3.29 -8.77 -16.79
C ASN A 212 -2.59 -7.81 -15.82
N MET A 213 -3.29 -7.27 -14.84
CA MET A 213 -2.71 -6.42 -13.79
C MET A 213 -2.15 -7.30 -12.67
N ARG A 214 -0.93 -7.01 -12.26
CA ARG A 214 -0.34 -7.48 -11.00
C ARG A 214 -0.57 -6.43 -9.88
N HIS A 215 0.47 -6.06 -9.15
CA HIS A 215 0.33 -5.12 -8.02
C HIS A 215 0.58 -3.66 -8.41
N LEU A 216 1.34 -3.42 -9.47
CA LEU A 216 1.65 -2.08 -9.96
C LEU A 216 0.57 -1.59 -10.94
N ILE A 217 0.50 -0.26 -11.05
CA ILE A 217 -0.37 0.43 -11.98
C ILE A 217 0.54 1.06 -13.03
N GLU A 218 0.87 0.30 -14.06
CA GLU A 218 1.55 0.80 -15.24
C GLU A 218 0.57 1.58 -16.12
N GLU A 219 1.10 2.33 -17.10
CA GLU A 219 0.30 3.18 -17.98
C GLU A 219 -0.75 2.38 -18.76
N GLU A 220 -0.36 1.21 -19.27
CA GLU A 220 -1.24 0.29 -20.01
C GLU A 220 -2.37 -0.27 -19.14
N ILE A 221 -2.09 -0.43 -17.85
CA ILE A 221 -3.09 -0.84 -16.86
C ILE A 221 -4.02 0.32 -16.52
N LEU A 222 -3.46 1.52 -16.32
CA LEU A 222 -4.25 2.72 -16.04
C LEU A 222 -5.27 2.97 -17.17
N ASP A 223 -4.86 2.79 -18.43
CA ASP A 223 -5.71 2.97 -19.61
C ASP A 223 -6.97 2.10 -19.58
N GLN A 224 -6.89 0.91 -18.97
CA GLN A 224 -8.02 -0.01 -18.89
C GLN A 224 -9.12 0.44 -17.92
N PHE A 225 -8.81 1.31 -16.96
CA PHE A 225 -9.79 1.76 -15.97
C PHE A 225 -9.92 3.28 -15.82
N LYS A 226 -9.11 4.08 -16.50
CA LYS A 226 -9.11 5.55 -16.37
C LYS A 226 -10.46 6.19 -16.66
N ALA A 227 -11.21 5.68 -17.65
CA ALA A 227 -12.53 6.20 -17.96
C ALA A 227 -13.53 5.96 -16.81
N LYS A 228 -13.50 4.77 -16.20
CA LYS A 228 -14.34 4.43 -15.05
C LYS A 228 -13.91 5.23 -13.81
N LEU A 229 -12.62 5.41 -13.59
CA LEU A 229 -12.10 6.26 -12.52
C LEU A 229 -12.55 7.71 -12.68
N LYS A 230 -12.43 8.27 -13.89
CA LYS A 230 -12.90 9.64 -14.18
C LYS A 230 -14.41 9.78 -13.90
N HIS A 231 -15.22 8.85 -14.36
CA HIS A 231 -16.67 8.86 -14.08
C HIS A 231 -16.94 8.80 -12.57
N HIS A 232 -16.24 7.93 -11.84
CA HIS A 232 -16.37 7.78 -10.40
C HIS A 232 -16.01 9.07 -9.63
N LEU A 233 -15.00 9.81 -10.07
CA LEU A 233 -14.59 11.07 -9.43
C LEU A 233 -15.57 12.24 -9.71
N LEU A 234 -16.33 12.17 -10.81
CA LEU A 234 -17.28 13.21 -11.22
C LEU A 234 -18.72 12.96 -10.77
N SER A 235 -18.99 11.82 -10.12
CA SER A 235 -20.34 11.37 -9.74
C SER A 235 -20.76 11.72 -8.33
#